data_41d3b1e4cc7d3af5f0c542e6a05496b3
#
_entry.id   41d3b1e4cc7d3af5f0c542e6a05496b3
#
_cell.length_a   1.000
_cell.length_b   1.000
_cell.length_c   1.000
_cell.angle_alpha   90.00
_cell.angle_beta   90.00
_cell.angle_gamma   90.00
#
_symmetry.space_group_name_H-M   'P 1'
#
loop_
_entity.id
_entity.type
_entity.pdbx_description
1 polymer ?
#
loop_
_entity_poly.entity_id
_entity_poly.type
_entity_poly.pdbx_seq_one_letter_code
_entity_poly.pdbx_strand_id
1 'polypeptide(L)'
;MQNFTSAQTTSSYNNQTDIKTNHIFILAGGQICNGSVNSWVKKRLDLGLEIASQNETSIIYCIGGGTYHKPPILNIHKHVIHESRSCSNYLISKKFNSKRIKREWASYDTIANGFFSFLNFIIPLKLEECVVVTSVFHMKRSKAIFNFFCKLFKSDVNVRYVCSEDEMDKELLQIRKERERKSLDSFKNTIVSNINTIQEFMEWFYIEHNAYNNEKYVIENTDCNVLKSY
;
A
#
# COMPACT_ATOMS: atom_id res chain seq x y z
N MET A 1 -50.38 -9.06 0.17
CA MET A 1 -49.33 -8.41 0.96
C MET A 1 -48.15 -9.39 1.04
N GLN A 2 -47.15 -9.22 0.20
CA GLN A 2 -45.94 -10.07 0.22
C GLN A 2 -44.83 -9.21 0.83
N ASN A 3 -44.29 -9.68 1.95
CA ASN A 3 -43.16 -9.08 2.64
C ASN A 3 -41.87 -9.37 1.87
N PHE A 4 -41.24 -8.33 1.31
CA PHE A 4 -39.88 -8.40 0.84
C PHE A 4 -38.92 -8.21 2.02
N THR A 5 -38.35 -9.30 2.49
CA THR A 5 -37.21 -9.28 3.41
C THR A 5 -35.96 -8.95 2.61
N SER A 6 -35.35 -7.80 2.89
CA SER A 6 -34.06 -7.40 2.35
C SER A 6 -32.96 -8.27 2.96
N ALA A 7 -32.37 -9.14 2.15
CA ALA A 7 -31.18 -9.88 2.51
C ALA A 7 -29.99 -8.92 2.54
N GLN A 8 -29.50 -8.60 3.72
CA GLN A 8 -28.21 -7.97 3.93
C GLN A 8 -27.11 -8.97 3.54
N THR A 9 -26.48 -8.77 2.40
CA THR A 9 -25.23 -9.47 2.03
C THR A 9 -24.09 -8.91 2.88
N THR A 10 -23.91 -9.45 4.07
CA THR A 10 -22.67 -9.32 4.83
C THR A 10 -21.58 -10.09 4.08
N SER A 11 -20.74 -9.37 3.35
CA SER A 11 -19.52 -9.91 2.78
C SER A 11 -18.63 -10.40 3.92
N SER A 12 -18.60 -11.70 4.15
CA SER A 12 -17.70 -12.36 5.08
C SER A 12 -16.27 -12.27 4.56
N TYR A 13 -15.55 -11.23 4.96
CA TYR A 13 -14.10 -11.27 4.96
C TYR A 13 -13.69 -12.20 6.11
N ASN A 14 -13.56 -13.48 5.83
CA ASN A 14 -13.10 -14.45 6.80
C ASN A 14 -11.75 -14.03 7.36
N ASN A 15 -11.67 -13.95 8.69
CA ASN A 15 -10.43 -13.87 9.46
C ASN A 15 -9.63 -15.15 9.22
N GLN A 16 -8.84 -15.20 8.15
CA GLN A 16 -7.89 -16.26 7.93
C GLN A 16 -6.57 -15.86 8.59
N THR A 17 -6.44 -16.14 9.88
CA THR A 17 -5.17 -16.03 10.62
C THR A 17 -4.18 -17.16 10.28
N ASP A 18 -4.58 -18.17 9.52
CA ASP A 18 -3.76 -19.33 9.17
C ASP A 18 -2.95 -19.09 7.88
N ILE A 19 -2.20 -17.98 7.84
CA ILE A 19 -1.39 -17.61 6.69
C ILE A 19 0.08 -17.95 6.95
N LYS A 20 0.50 -19.14 6.57
CA LYS A 20 1.91 -19.54 6.61
C LYS A 20 2.66 -18.98 5.40
N THR A 21 3.04 -17.73 5.44
CA THR A 21 3.88 -17.12 4.41
C THR A 21 5.12 -16.50 5.03
N ASN A 22 6.22 -16.54 4.29
CA ASN A 22 7.48 -15.95 4.71
C ASN A 22 7.64 -14.48 4.28
N HIS A 23 6.76 -13.95 3.41
CA HIS A 23 6.93 -12.65 2.79
C HIS A 23 5.67 -11.78 2.96
N ILE A 24 5.75 -10.77 3.84
CA ILE A 24 4.62 -9.93 4.23
C ILE A 24 4.90 -8.49 3.79
N PHE A 25 4.17 -8.01 2.78
CA PHE A 25 4.27 -6.64 2.25
C PHE A 25 3.23 -5.77 2.93
N ILE A 26 3.65 -4.80 3.74
CA ILE A 26 2.76 -3.86 4.42
C ILE A 26 2.83 -2.53 3.69
N LEU A 27 1.70 -2.12 3.11
CA LEU A 27 1.61 -0.85 2.42
C LEU A 27 1.48 0.28 3.45
N ALA A 28 2.40 1.24 3.40
CA ALA A 28 2.30 2.47 4.16
C ALA A 28 1.09 3.31 3.72
N GLY A 29 0.82 4.40 4.38
CA GLY A 29 -0.36 5.23 4.09
C GLY A 29 -0.42 6.48 4.93
N GLY A 30 0.70 7.19 5.01
CA GLY A 30 0.85 8.46 5.69
C GLY A 30 1.55 8.39 7.05
N GLN A 31 1.97 9.56 7.46
CA GLN A 31 2.64 9.83 8.73
C GLN A 31 1.95 10.99 9.45
N ILE A 32 2.04 11.02 10.77
CA ILE A 32 1.71 12.23 11.55
C ILE A 32 2.93 13.18 11.60
N CYS A 33 2.71 14.41 12.06
CA CYS A 33 3.68 15.52 11.98
C CYS A 33 5.06 15.24 12.58
N ASN A 34 5.17 14.31 13.54
CA ASN A 34 6.45 13.91 14.14
C ASN A 34 7.13 12.73 13.43
N GLY A 35 6.64 12.33 12.27
CA GLY A 35 7.17 11.19 11.50
C GLY A 35 6.78 9.80 12.02
N SER A 36 5.88 9.71 13.00
CA SER A 36 5.32 8.43 13.41
C SER A 36 4.20 7.98 12.48
N VAL A 37 3.90 6.68 12.48
CA VAL A 37 2.77 6.13 11.72
C VAL A 37 1.43 6.56 12.31
N ASN A 38 0.43 6.81 11.45
CA ASN A 38 -0.94 7.11 11.86
C ASN A 38 -1.69 5.85 12.36
N SER A 39 -2.92 6.01 12.85
CA SER A 39 -3.70 4.91 13.47
C SER A 39 -3.96 3.75 12.51
N TRP A 40 -4.41 4.01 11.28
CA TRP A 40 -4.71 2.95 10.30
C TRP A 40 -3.44 2.20 9.81
N VAL A 41 -2.28 2.88 9.76
CA VAL A 41 -1.02 2.20 9.46
C VAL A 41 -0.56 1.34 10.63
N LYS A 42 -0.78 1.79 11.88
CA LYS A 42 -0.54 0.94 13.07
C LYS A 42 -1.31 -0.37 13.00
N LYS A 43 -2.61 -0.32 12.65
CA LYS A 43 -3.43 -1.54 12.48
C LYS A 43 -2.89 -2.49 11.41
N ARG A 44 -2.39 -1.95 10.27
CA ARG A 44 -1.73 -2.77 9.24
C ARG A 44 -0.47 -3.45 9.79
N LEU A 45 0.34 -2.71 10.54
CA LEU A 45 1.59 -3.21 11.12
C LEU A 45 1.33 -4.25 12.21
N ASP A 46 0.33 -4.04 13.07
CA ASP A 46 -0.07 -4.99 14.11
C ASP A 46 -0.56 -6.30 13.48
N LEU A 47 -1.40 -6.23 12.43
CA LEU A 47 -1.83 -7.40 11.66
C LEU A 47 -0.65 -8.11 10.98
N GLY A 48 0.30 -7.35 10.41
CA GLY A 48 1.52 -7.91 9.84
C GLY A 48 2.40 -8.62 10.88
N LEU A 49 2.48 -8.11 12.12
CA LEU A 49 3.16 -8.77 13.24
C LEU A 49 2.45 -10.06 13.66
N GLU A 50 1.11 -10.07 13.71
CA GLU A 50 0.32 -11.25 14.00
C GLU A 50 0.59 -12.36 12.97
N ILE A 51 0.55 -12.04 11.67
CA ILE A 51 0.89 -12.98 10.60
C ILE A 51 2.34 -13.47 10.75
N ALA A 52 3.29 -12.56 11.00
CA ALA A 52 4.71 -12.89 11.14
C ALA A 52 5.03 -13.74 12.37
N SER A 53 4.19 -13.71 13.43
CA SER A 53 4.36 -14.51 14.63
C SER A 53 4.15 -16.00 14.40
N GLN A 54 3.45 -16.36 13.33
CA GLN A 54 3.17 -17.76 12.96
C GLN A 54 4.37 -18.47 12.33
N ASN A 55 5.39 -17.70 11.91
CA ASN A 55 6.60 -18.25 11.31
C ASN A 55 7.83 -17.39 11.65
N GLU A 56 8.77 -17.97 12.37
CA GLU A 56 10.01 -17.31 12.81
C GLU A 56 10.93 -16.87 11.65
N THR A 57 10.71 -17.34 10.43
CA THR A 57 11.48 -16.95 9.24
C THR A 57 10.80 -15.83 8.45
N SER A 58 9.59 -15.40 8.82
CA SER A 58 8.84 -14.36 8.09
C SER A 58 9.62 -13.05 8.01
N ILE A 59 9.59 -12.44 6.83
CA ILE A 59 10.19 -11.12 6.54
C ILE A 59 9.05 -10.14 6.31
N ILE A 60 9.13 -8.98 6.95
CA ILE A 60 8.19 -7.88 6.73
C ILE A 60 8.84 -6.85 5.80
N TYR A 61 8.14 -6.53 4.72
CA TYR A 61 8.49 -5.50 3.77
C TYR A 61 7.63 -4.26 4.03
N CYS A 62 8.22 -3.19 4.54
CA CYS A 62 7.56 -1.90 4.71
C CYS A 62 7.65 -1.12 3.39
N ILE A 63 6.51 -0.91 2.73
CA ILE A 63 6.43 -0.34 1.39
C ILE A 63 5.87 1.08 1.44
N GLY A 64 6.66 2.08 1.00
CA GLY A 64 6.24 3.47 0.89
C GLY A 64 7.37 4.46 1.21
N GLY A 65 7.65 5.34 0.27
CA GLY A 65 8.56 6.49 0.45
C GLY A 65 7.86 7.67 1.08
N GLY A 66 6.66 7.95 0.59
CA GLY A 66 5.86 9.10 0.99
C GLY A 66 4.69 9.33 0.04
N THR A 67 4.29 10.58 -0.09
CA THR A 67 3.33 11.02 -1.10
C THR A 67 3.81 12.33 -1.74
N TYR A 68 3.61 12.48 -3.05
CA TYR A 68 3.94 13.73 -3.74
C TYR A 68 2.95 14.87 -3.45
N HIS A 69 1.82 14.60 -2.79
CA HIS A 69 0.82 15.60 -2.43
C HIS A 69 1.18 16.42 -1.18
N LYS A 70 2.19 16.00 -0.41
CA LYS A 70 2.64 16.66 0.81
C LYS A 70 4.16 16.79 0.83
N PRO A 71 4.70 17.86 1.43
CA PRO A 71 6.13 17.93 1.69
C PRO A 71 6.56 16.77 2.59
N PRO A 72 7.78 16.23 2.40
CA PRO A 72 8.29 15.15 3.22
C PRO A 72 8.50 15.61 4.67
N ILE A 73 8.34 14.69 5.61
CA ILE A 73 8.67 14.93 7.02
C ILE A 73 10.17 14.81 7.19
N LEU A 74 10.78 15.76 7.87
CA LEU A 74 12.21 15.79 8.12
C LEU A 74 12.52 15.50 9.59
N ASN A 75 13.65 14.82 9.83
CA ASN A 75 14.20 14.67 11.19
C ASN A 75 14.93 15.96 11.64
N ILE A 76 15.47 15.94 12.86
CA ILE A 76 16.22 17.07 13.45
C ILE A 76 17.46 17.49 12.63
N HIS A 77 17.99 16.58 11.80
CA HIS A 77 19.12 16.84 10.90
C HIS A 77 18.68 17.18 9.48
N LYS A 78 17.38 17.47 9.27
CA LYS A 78 16.77 17.81 7.97
C LYS A 78 16.84 16.70 6.92
N HIS A 79 16.96 15.44 7.35
CA HIS A 79 16.87 14.29 6.46
C HIS A 79 15.42 13.78 6.40
N VAL A 80 14.99 13.32 5.23
CA VAL A 80 13.65 12.80 5.00
C VAL A 80 13.41 11.54 5.85
N ILE A 81 12.27 11.52 6.53
CA ILE A 81 11.75 10.33 7.20
C ILE A 81 10.73 9.67 6.25
N HIS A 82 11.15 8.70 5.47
CA HIS A 82 10.25 7.93 4.61
C HIS A 82 9.21 7.14 5.42
N GLU A 83 8.02 6.95 4.85
CA GLU A 83 6.94 6.18 5.50
C GLU A 83 7.38 4.76 5.88
N SER A 84 8.14 4.09 5.01
CA SER A 84 8.73 2.78 5.31
C SER A 84 9.69 2.79 6.51
N ARG A 85 10.38 3.91 6.78
CA ARG A 85 11.20 4.07 7.98
C ARG A 85 10.33 4.14 9.23
N SER A 86 9.25 4.90 9.19
CA SER A 86 8.30 5.01 10.30
C SER A 86 7.65 3.67 10.61
N CYS A 87 7.26 2.91 9.58
CA CYS A 87 6.77 1.54 9.72
C CYS A 87 7.81 0.63 10.38
N SER A 88 9.05 0.65 9.89
CA SER A 88 10.16 -0.13 10.45
C SER A 88 10.43 0.22 11.92
N ASN A 89 10.45 1.51 12.27
CA ASN A 89 10.65 1.96 13.64
C ASN A 89 9.53 1.45 14.58
N TYR A 90 8.28 1.47 14.10
CA TYR A 90 7.15 0.92 14.85
C TYR A 90 7.33 -0.59 15.11
N LEU A 91 7.66 -1.38 14.08
CA LEU A 91 7.91 -2.82 14.24
C LEU A 91 9.05 -3.10 15.24
N ILE A 92 10.14 -2.35 15.18
CA ILE A 92 11.27 -2.46 16.10
C ILE A 92 10.84 -2.12 17.54
N SER A 93 10.01 -1.08 17.74
CA SER A 93 9.47 -0.73 19.06
C SER A 93 8.59 -1.85 19.65
N LYS A 94 7.97 -2.67 18.78
CA LYS A 94 7.23 -3.89 19.15
C LYS A 94 8.14 -5.12 19.33
N LYS A 95 9.47 -4.95 19.36
CA LYS A 95 10.48 -6.01 19.53
C LYS A 95 10.58 -6.98 18.34
N PHE A 96 10.05 -6.63 17.17
CA PHE A 96 10.29 -7.44 15.97
C PHE A 96 11.75 -7.30 15.53
N ASN A 97 12.36 -8.41 15.12
CA ASN A 97 13.77 -8.47 14.74
C ASN A 97 14.06 -7.60 13.50
N SER A 98 14.89 -6.56 13.67
CA SER A 98 15.24 -5.62 12.61
C SER A 98 15.89 -6.26 11.37
N LYS A 99 16.59 -7.40 11.52
CA LYS A 99 17.17 -8.15 10.38
C LYS A 99 16.11 -8.76 9.47
N ARG A 100 14.89 -8.93 9.97
CA ARG A 100 13.71 -9.45 9.25
C ARG A 100 12.83 -8.34 8.67
N ILE A 101 13.27 -7.09 8.68
CA ILE A 101 12.57 -5.96 8.08
C ILE A 101 13.30 -5.52 6.81
N LYS A 102 12.58 -5.41 5.71
CA LYS A 102 13.03 -4.77 4.47
C LYS A 102 12.21 -3.50 4.23
N ARG A 103 12.79 -2.50 3.57
CA ARG A 103 12.14 -1.24 3.31
C ARG A 103 12.23 -0.89 1.84
N GLU A 104 11.15 -0.41 1.31
CA GLU A 104 11.07 0.25 0.01
C GLU A 104 10.70 1.73 0.25
N TRP A 105 11.39 2.66 -0.35
CA TRP A 105 11.21 4.10 -0.12
C TRP A 105 11.21 4.96 -1.40
N ALA A 106 11.24 4.35 -2.56
CA ALA A 106 11.16 5.06 -3.83
C ALA A 106 9.72 5.33 -4.28
N SER A 107 8.74 4.65 -3.66
CA SER A 107 7.34 4.78 -4.03
C SER A 107 6.65 5.98 -3.36
N TYR A 108 6.01 6.83 -4.17
CA TYR A 108 5.25 8.00 -3.73
C TYR A 108 3.74 7.86 -3.92
N ASP A 109 3.27 6.71 -4.41
CA ASP A 109 1.85 6.35 -4.51
C ASP A 109 1.65 4.83 -4.56
N THR A 110 0.39 4.39 -4.69
CA THR A 110 0.05 2.95 -4.65
C THR A 110 0.47 2.22 -5.93
N ILE A 111 0.54 2.88 -7.09
CA ILE A 111 1.01 2.27 -8.34
C ILE A 111 2.49 1.93 -8.17
N ALA A 112 3.26 2.89 -7.69
CA ALA A 112 4.67 2.72 -7.39
C ALA A 112 4.93 1.71 -6.26
N ASN A 113 4.07 1.64 -5.25
CA ASN A 113 4.16 0.58 -4.23
C ASN A 113 4.12 -0.81 -4.87
N GLY A 114 3.18 -1.04 -5.81
CA GLY A 114 3.14 -2.30 -6.56
C GLY A 114 4.38 -2.48 -7.42
N PHE A 115 4.70 -1.51 -8.27
CA PHE A 115 5.85 -1.57 -9.17
C PHE A 115 7.17 -1.89 -8.47
N PHE A 116 7.52 -1.11 -7.43
CA PHE A 116 8.79 -1.32 -6.70
C PHE A 116 8.76 -2.56 -5.81
N SER A 117 7.60 -3.05 -5.38
CA SER A 117 7.50 -4.36 -4.71
C SER A 117 7.90 -5.49 -5.65
N PHE A 118 7.44 -5.46 -6.91
CA PHE A 118 7.82 -6.43 -7.92
C PHE A 118 9.27 -6.28 -8.33
N LEU A 119 9.70 -5.07 -8.66
CA LEU A 119 11.04 -4.79 -9.18
C LEU A 119 12.15 -5.11 -8.16
N ASN A 120 11.95 -4.74 -6.89
CA ASN A 120 13.00 -4.82 -5.88
C ASN A 120 13.00 -6.13 -5.08
N PHE A 121 11.84 -6.82 -5.00
CA PHE A 121 11.72 -7.98 -4.11
C PHE A 121 11.11 -9.20 -4.79
N ILE A 122 9.90 -9.11 -5.34
CA ILE A 122 9.17 -10.29 -5.82
C ILE A 122 9.95 -10.99 -6.93
N ILE A 123 10.37 -10.25 -7.96
CA ILE A 123 11.10 -10.80 -9.11
C ILE A 123 12.53 -11.21 -8.75
N PRO A 124 13.38 -10.33 -8.13
CA PRO A 124 14.76 -10.69 -7.84
C PRO A 124 14.91 -11.86 -6.85
N LEU A 125 13.98 -11.96 -5.89
CA LEU A 125 13.98 -13.03 -4.89
C LEU A 125 13.21 -14.28 -5.35
N LYS A 126 12.61 -14.24 -6.55
CA LYS A 126 11.81 -15.34 -7.12
C LYS A 126 10.75 -15.85 -6.14
N LEU A 127 9.98 -14.91 -5.56
CA LEU A 127 8.99 -15.27 -4.57
C LEU A 127 7.86 -16.07 -5.21
N GLU A 128 7.56 -17.25 -4.67
CA GLU A 128 6.44 -18.09 -5.09
C GLU A 128 5.12 -17.64 -4.45
N GLU A 129 5.18 -17.08 -3.23
CA GLU A 129 4.03 -16.53 -2.54
C GLU A 129 4.38 -15.31 -1.69
N CYS A 130 3.41 -14.43 -1.51
CA CYS A 130 3.49 -13.32 -0.56
C CYS A 130 2.10 -12.90 -0.07
N VAL A 131 2.08 -12.13 1.02
CA VAL A 131 0.87 -11.48 1.53
C VAL A 131 1.03 -9.98 1.43
N VAL A 132 0.00 -9.31 0.92
CA VAL A 132 -0.12 -7.85 0.92
C VAL A 132 -1.12 -7.43 2.00
N VAL A 133 -0.65 -6.65 2.96
CA VAL A 133 -1.43 -6.12 4.08
C VAL A 133 -1.72 -4.65 3.85
N THR A 134 -3.00 -4.28 3.89
CA THR A 134 -3.45 -2.88 3.87
C THR A 134 -4.81 -2.74 4.55
N SER A 135 -5.41 -1.53 4.60
CA SER A 135 -6.73 -1.31 5.20
C SER A 135 -7.85 -1.67 4.23
N VAL A 136 -9.06 -1.95 4.77
CA VAL A 136 -10.24 -2.32 3.96
C VAL A 136 -10.53 -1.28 2.88
N PHE A 137 -10.51 0.03 3.22
CA PHE A 137 -10.78 1.11 2.26
C PHE A 137 -9.81 1.11 1.06
N HIS A 138 -8.58 0.63 1.25
CA HIS A 138 -7.51 0.67 0.25
C HIS A 138 -7.36 -0.64 -0.53
N MET A 139 -7.95 -1.72 -0.06
CA MET A 139 -7.70 -3.08 -0.57
C MET A 139 -8.07 -3.26 -2.05
N LYS A 140 -9.24 -2.76 -2.47
CA LYS A 140 -9.70 -2.94 -3.87
C LYS A 140 -8.69 -2.41 -4.88
N ARG A 141 -8.15 -1.20 -4.63
CA ARG A 141 -7.16 -0.58 -5.51
C ARG A 141 -5.81 -1.28 -5.44
N SER A 142 -5.35 -1.61 -4.24
CA SER A 142 -4.09 -2.34 -4.05
C SER A 142 -4.10 -3.69 -4.77
N LYS A 143 -5.20 -4.46 -4.61
CA LYS A 143 -5.37 -5.75 -5.31
C LYS A 143 -5.35 -5.60 -6.83
N ALA A 144 -6.03 -4.60 -7.38
CA ALA A 144 -6.03 -4.36 -8.82
C ALA A 144 -4.61 -4.04 -9.33
N ILE A 145 -3.85 -3.24 -8.60
CA ILE A 145 -2.48 -2.84 -8.96
C ILE A 145 -1.52 -4.04 -8.88
N PHE A 146 -1.52 -4.81 -7.80
CA PHE A 146 -0.65 -5.97 -7.68
C PHE A 146 -0.97 -7.03 -8.72
N ASN A 147 -2.25 -7.30 -9.00
CA ASN A 147 -2.66 -8.23 -10.06
C ASN A 147 -2.24 -7.74 -11.46
N PHE A 148 -2.24 -6.43 -11.70
CA PHE A 148 -1.72 -5.84 -12.94
C PHE A 148 -0.22 -6.13 -13.09
N PHE A 149 0.57 -5.93 -12.02
CA PHE A 149 2.01 -6.20 -12.06
C PHE A 149 2.34 -7.70 -12.14
N CYS A 150 1.54 -8.60 -11.54
CA CYS A 150 1.68 -10.03 -11.78
C CYS A 150 1.65 -10.34 -13.30
N LYS A 151 0.66 -9.77 -14.00
CA LYS A 151 0.54 -9.96 -15.46
C LYS A 151 1.68 -9.31 -16.23
N LEU A 152 2.00 -8.05 -15.88
CA LEU A 152 3.00 -7.25 -16.58
C LEU A 152 4.41 -7.85 -16.49
N PHE A 153 4.79 -8.35 -15.32
CA PHE A 153 6.06 -9.04 -15.08
C PHE A 153 6.02 -10.53 -15.47
N LYS A 154 4.86 -11.05 -15.90
CA LYS A 154 4.64 -12.49 -16.18
C LYS A 154 5.07 -13.36 -15.00
N SER A 155 4.69 -12.95 -13.79
CA SER A 155 5.06 -13.59 -12.54
C SER A 155 3.93 -14.50 -12.06
N ASP A 156 4.28 -15.73 -11.72
CA ASP A 156 3.37 -16.75 -11.17
C ASP A 156 3.22 -16.64 -9.64
N VAL A 157 3.75 -15.57 -9.03
CA VAL A 157 3.66 -15.35 -7.59
C VAL A 157 2.20 -15.40 -7.12
N ASN A 158 1.92 -16.21 -6.12
CA ASN A 158 0.62 -16.24 -5.44
C ASN A 158 0.51 -15.11 -4.43
N VAL A 159 -0.18 -14.02 -4.79
CA VAL A 159 -0.38 -12.87 -3.91
C VAL A 159 -1.67 -13.04 -3.12
N ARG A 160 -1.57 -13.23 -1.82
CA ARG A 160 -2.71 -13.19 -0.90
C ARG A 160 -2.90 -11.79 -0.35
N TYR A 161 -4.16 -11.43 -0.04
CA TYR A 161 -4.52 -10.08 0.38
C TYR A 161 -5.24 -10.11 1.71
N VAL A 162 -4.76 -9.36 2.70
CA VAL A 162 -5.32 -9.30 4.04
C VAL A 162 -5.57 -7.85 4.45
N CYS A 163 -6.76 -7.60 5.00
CA CYS A 163 -7.17 -6.25 5.40
C CYS A 163 -7.08 -6.06 6.91
N SER A 164 -6.45 -4.96 7.35
CA SER A 164 -6.72 -4.43 8.67
C SER A 164 -8.04 -3.64 8.67
N GLU A 165 -8.67 -3.52 9.83
CA GLU A 165 -9.82 -2.64 10.03
C GLU A 165 -9.51 -1.18 9.66
N ASP A 166 -10.55 -0.45 9.26
CA ASP A 166 -10.47 0.98 8.97
C ASP A 166 -10.56 1.78 10.29
N GLU A 167 -9.41 2.17 10.85
CA GLU A 167 -9.36 3.02 12.04
C GLU A 167 -9.19 4.48 11.66
N MET A 168 -10.30 5.11 11.31
CA MET A 168 -10.36 6.49 10.85
C MET A 168 -11.72 7.10 11.22
N ASP A 169 -11.77 8.42 11.43
CA ASP A 169 -13.01 9.14 11.57
C ASP A 169 -13.96 8.87 10.39
N LYS A 170 -15.28 8.81 10.68
CA LYS A 170 -16.29 8.39 9.67
C LYS A 170 -16.33 9.30 8.45
N GLU A 171 -16.23 10.61 8.65
CA GLU A 171 -16.29 11.58 7.55
C GLU A 171 -15.02 11.48 6.71
N LEU A 172 -13.85 11.41 7.35
CA LEU A 172 -12.57 11.23 6.69
C LEU A 172 -12.50 9.89 5.95
N LEU A 173 -13.06 8.83 6.53
CA LEU A 173 -13.14 7.52 5.89
C LEU A 173 -14.01 7.55 4.63
N GLN A 174 -15.12 8.29 4.64
CA GLN A 174 -15.96 8.43 3.46
C GLN A 174 -15.24 9.18 2.32
N ILE A 175 -14.56 10.27 2.65
CA ILE A 175 -13.72 11.03 1.70
C ILE A 175 -12.64 10.09 1.13
N ARG A 176 -12.00 9.29 1.98
CA ARG A 176 -10.97 8.35 1.57
C ARG A 176 -11.50 7.26 0.64
N LYS A 177 -12.64 6.65 0.97
CA LYS A 177 -13.29 5.62 0.14
C LYS A 177 -13.63 6.14 -1.25
N GLU A 178 -14.18 7.35 -1.34
CA GLU A 178 -14.51 7.96 -2.63
C GLU A 178 -13.25 8.25 -3.47
N ARG A 179 -12.19 8.72 -2.84
CA ARG A 179 -10.90 8.91 -3.50
C ARG A 179 -10.32 7.59 -4.02
N GLU A 180 -10.32 6.53 -3.19
CA GLU A 180 -9.84 5.22 -3.60
C GLU A 180 -10.64 4.67 -4.79
N ARG A 181 -11.97 4.89 -4.82
CA ARG A 181 -12.82 4.52 -5.95
C ARG A 181 -12.41 5.27 -7.22
N LYS A 182 -12.31 6.61 -7.17
CA LYS A 182 -11.89 7.43 -8.32
C LYS A 182 -10.49 7.03 -8.83
N SER A 183 -9.56 6.81 -7.93
CA SER A 183 -8.19 6.39 -8.27
C SER A 183 -8.15 5.00 -8.89
N LEU A 184 -9.01 4.07 -8.44
CA LEU A 184 -9.13 2.75 -9.04
C LEU A 184 -9.72 2.81 -10.46
N ASP A 185 -10.77 3.62 -10.64
CA ASP A 185 -11.40 3.81 -11.95
C ASP A 185 -10.41 4.44 -12.94
N SER A 186 -9.69 5.48 -12.52
CA SER A 186 -8.61 6.09 -13.32
C SER A 186 -7.52 5.07 -13.67
N PHE A 187 -7.01 4.31 -12.71
CA PHE A 187 -6.00 3.26 -12.94
C PHE A 187 -6.46 2.25 -13.99
N LYS A 188 -7.70 1.78 -13.92
CA LYS A 188 -8.25 0.82 -14.89
C LYS A 188 -8.35 1.42 -16.29
N ASN A 189 -8.86 2.66 -16.39
CA ASN A 189 -9.15 3.28 -17.67
C ASN A 189 -7.91 3.82 -18.38
N THR A 190 -6.89 4.23 -17.63
CA THR A 190 -5.69 4.86 -18.22
C THR A 190 -4.51 3.89 -18.33
N ILE A 191 -4.33 3.00 -17.36
CA ILE A 191 -3.14 2.14 -17.27
C ILE A 191 -3.47 0.73 -17.74
N VAL A 192 -4.44 0.07 -17.08
CA VAL A 192 -4.75 -1.34 -17.41
C VAL A 192 -5.24 -1.52 -18.84
N SER A 193 -5.97 -0.52 -19.38
CA SER A 193 -6.49 -0.58 -20.75
C SER A 193 -5.45 -0.31 -21.84
N ASN A 194 -4.36 0.38 -21.53
CA ASN A 194 -3.43 0.89 -22.53
C ASN A 194 -2.00 0.32 -22.43
N ILE A 195 -1.62 -0.25 -21.28
CA ILE A 195 -0.26 -0.72 -21.00
C ILE A 195 -0.25 -2.24 -20.88
N ASN A 196 0.51 -2.90 -21.76
CA ASN A 196 0.57 -4.36 -21.85
C ASN A 196 1.98 -4.92 -21.63
N THR A 197 3.00 -4.05 -21.68
CA THR A 197 4.40 -4.44 -21.52
C THR A 197 5.09 -3.62 -20.43
N ILE A 198 6.17 -4.15 -19.88
CA ILE A 198 6.97 -3.43 -18.88
C ILE A 198 7.63 -2.18 -19.48
N GLN A 199 8.00 -2.20 -20.76
CA GLN A 199 8.56 -1.06 -21.46
C GLN A 199 7.55 0.08 -21.56
N GLU A 200 6.33 -0.19 -22.02
CA GLU A 200 5.24 0.80 -22.08
C GLU A 200 4.95 1.37 -20.67
N PHE A 201 4.98 0.51 -19.63
CA PHE A 201 4.79 0.96 -18.26
C PHE A 201 5.92 1.90 -17.82
N MET A 202 7.18 1.57 -18.08
CA MET A 202 8.34 2.39 -17.73
C MET A 202 8.32 3.74 -18.44
N GLU A 203 7.93 3.76 -19.72
CA GLU A 203 7.79 4.98 -20.50
C GLU A 203 6.71 5.88 -19.90
N TRP A 204 5.50 5.35 -19.71
CA TRP A 204 4.42 6.08 -19.03
C TRP A 204 4.83 6.56 -17.64
N PHE A 205 5.48 5.71 -16.84
CA PHE A 205 5.82 5.97 -15.45
C PHE A 205 6.80 7.13 -15.27
N TYR A 206 7.81 7.24 -16.12
CA TYR A 206 8.81 8.30 -16.01
C TYR A 206 8.55 9.52 -16.89
N ILE A 207 7.64 9.44 -17.86
CA ILE A 207 7.31 10.55 -18.77
C ILE A 207 5.96 11.20 -18.40
N GLU A 208 4.94 10.41 -18.09
CA GLU A 208 3.59 10.92 -17.90
C GLU A 208 3.13 10.97 -16.43
N HIS A 209 3.62 10.03 -15.59
CA HIS A 209 3.12 9.91 -14.23
C HIS A 209 3.61 11.05 -13.34
N ASN A 210 2.68 11.89 -12.84
CA ASN A 210 2.97 13.13 -12.11
C ASN A 210 3.94 12.98 -10.92
N ALA A 211 3.98 11.81 -10.27
CA ALA A 211 4.89 11.58 -9.15
C ALA A 211 6.35 11.34 -9.57
N TYR A 212 6.62 11.07 -10.85
CA TYR A 212 7.93 10.61 -11.34
C TYR A 212 8.44 11.31 -12.60
N ASN A 213 7.58 12.07 -13.32
CA ASN A 213 8.03 12.82 -14.48
C ASN A 213 8.85 14.07 -14.05
N ASN A 214 9.75 14.51 -14.94
CA ASN A 214 10.62 15.65 -14.67
C ASN A 214 10.04 17.00 -15.12
N GLU A 215 8.99 17.00 -15.94
CA GLU A 215 8.49 18.23 -16.59
C GLU A 215 7.38 18.90 -15.77
N LYS A 216 6.65 18.17 -14.96
CA LYS A 216 5.48 18.65 -14.25
C LYS A 216 5.61 18.46 -12.73
N TYR A 217 6.54 19.17 -12.12
CA TYR A 217 6.48 19.32 -10.67
C TYR A 217 5.34 20.28 -10.30
N VAL A 218 4.11 19.83 -10.51
CA VAL A 218 2.93 20.58 -10.08
C VAL A 218 2.58 20.10 -8.68
N ILE A 219 2.84 20.97 -7.69
CA ILE A 219 2.14 20.88 -6.40
C ILE A 219 0.69 21.21 -6.74
N GLU A 220 -0.11 20.20 -7.04
CA GLU A 220 -1.55 20.36 -7.15
C GLU A 220 -2.05 20.91 -5.80
N ASN A 221 -2.84 21.97 -5.85
CA ASN A 221 -3.58 22.47 -4.69
C ASN A 221 -4.64 21.40 -4.31
N THR A 222 -4.20 20.39 -3.58
CA THR A 222 -5.08 19.34 -3.09
C THR A 222 -5.88 19.89 -1.92
N ASP A 223 -7.21 19.69 -1.93
CA ASP A 223 -8.11 20.08 -0.84
C ASP A 223 -7.55 19.66 0.53
N CYS A 224 -7.58 20.59 1.51
CA CYS A 224 -7.07 20.36 2.86
C CYS A 224 -7.65 19.11 3.53
N ASN A 225 -8.91 18.77 3.26
CA ASN A 225 -9.56 17.59 3.83
C ASN A 225 -9.03 16.31 3.18
N VAL A 226 -8.74 16.35 1.89
CA VAL A 226 -8.06 15.26 1.20
C VAL A 226 -6.65 15.07 1.77
N LEU A 227 -5.90 16.17 2.01
CA LEU A 227 -4.56 16.10 2.60
C LEU A 227 -4.55 15.51 4.03
N LYS A 228 -5.60 15.73 4.83
CA LYS A 228 -5.73 15.11 6.17
C LYS A 228 -5.89 13.59 6.11
N SER A 229 -6.31 13.04 4.98
CA SER A 229 -6.50 11.61 4.79
C SER A 229 -5.19 10.83 4.47
N TYR A 230 -4.08 11.55 4.32
CA TYR A 230 -2.73 10.97 4.23
C TYR A 230 -2.10 11.02 5.61
#